data_8e05d2cc9ce265f67a10bcf41272568d
#
_entry.id   8e05d2cc9ce265f67a10bcf41272568d
#
_cell.length_a   1.000
_cell.length_b   1.000
_cell.length_c   1.000
_cell.angle_alpha   90.00
_cell.angle_beta   90.00
_cell.angle_gamma   90.00
#
_symmetry.space_group_name_H-M   'P 1'
#
loop_
_entity.id
_entity.type
_entity.pdbx_description
1 polymer ?
#
loop_
_entity_poly.entity_id
_entity_poly.type
_entity_poly.pdbx_seq_one_letter_code
_entity_poly.pdbx_strand_id
1 'polypeptide(L)'
;MLSIEGLHVTYGGAVQALRGVSMQIPDGEVVAVLGSNGAGKSTLLRTISGTLRLHRGRIDAGSVRFGDVDLGSRDPGQTVRLGVVQVPEGRRIFGRLTVEENLRAGGMGNRDKAAKARAQARVYEMFPVLKERSSQRGALLSGGEQQMLAIGRALMASPKVLLLDEPSLGLAPRIIGQIGEVVAEINRQGTSVLLVEQNATMALGVADTAFVLDVGEVSLSGSARELAQTDEVQRLYLGHDTDQPHAPTTGAARRTLSRWTA
;
A
#
# COMPACT_ATOMS: atom_id res chain seq x y z
N MET A 1 17.33 4.96 -3.23
CA MET A 1 16.56 5.36 -2.03
C MET A 1 15.44 6.32 -2.44
N LEU A 2 14.23 6.16 -1.90
CA LEU A 2 13.10 7.09 -2.03
C LEU A 2 12.99 7.90 -0.73
N SER A 3 12.98 9.23 -0.81
CA SER A 3 12.89 10.14 0.35
C SER A 3 11.71 11.08 0.24
N ILE A 4 11.09 11.37 1.37
CA ILE A 4 10.02 12.32 1.54
C ILE A 4 10.42 13.25 2.68
N GLU A 5 10.36 14.57 2.44
CA GLU A 5 10.83 15.58 3.39
C GLU A 5 9.79 16.68 3.55
N GLY A 6 9.28 16.85 4.77
CA GLY A 6 8.36 17.92 5.16
C GLY A 6 7.14 18.03 4.25
N LEU A 7 6.56 16.92 3.81
CA LEU A 7 5.52 16.90 2.79
C LEU A 7 4.18 17.41 3.32
N HIS A 8 3.68 18.50 2.75
CA HIS A 8 2.33 19.03 2.96
C HIS A 8 1.50 18.88 1.70
N VAL A 9 0.30 18.31 1.83
CA VAL A 9 -0.61 18.07 0.71
C VAL A 9 -2.02 18.49 1.07
N THR A 10 -2.68 19.25 0.16
CA THR A 10 -4.08 19.65 0.29
C THR A 10 -4.93 19.19 -0.90
N TYR A 11 -6.22 19.03 -0.64
CA TYR A 11 -7.26 18.83 -1.65
C TYR A 11 -8.25 19.98 -1.64
N GLY A 12 -8.56 20.51 -2.83
CA GLY A 12 -9.53 21.60 -2.99
C GLY A 12 -9.17 22.88 -2.23
N GLY A 13 -7.92 23.04 -1.80
CA GLY A 13 -7.45 24.19 -1.03
C GLY A 13 -7.91 24.25 0.44
N ALA A 14 -8.72 23.30 0.91
CA ALA A 14 -9.30 23.30 2.25
C ALA A 14 -8.93 22.08 3.09
N VAL A 15 -8.82 20.90 2.50
CA VAL A 15 -8.54 19.65 3.24
C VAL A 15 -7.05 19.38 3.23
N GLN A 16 -6.39 19.60 4.37
CA GLN A 16 -4.98 19.27 4.57
C GLN A 16 -4.83 17.78 4.89
N ALA A 17 -4.41 17.01 3.91
CA ALA A 17 -4.33 15.55 4.00
C ALA A 17 -2.98 15.03 4.48
N LEU A 18 -1.89 15.79 4.26
CA LEU A 18 -0.56 15.53 4.85
C LEU A 18 0.00 16.82 5.43
N ARG A 19 0.67 16.71 6.59
CA ARG A 19 1.10 17.83 7.43
C ARG A 19 2.54 17.65 7.87
N GLY A 20 3.50 17.88 6.97
CA GLY A 20 4.92 17.81 7.29
C GLY A 20 5.48 16.38 7.36
N VAL A 21 4.91 15.43 6.61
CA VAL A 21 5.35 14.04 6.60
C VAL A 21 6.78 13.93 6.08
N SER A 22 7.64 13.27 6.86
CA SER A 22 9.01 12.93 6.49
C SER A 22 9.26 11.45 6.73
N MET A 23 9.81 10.75 5.72
CA MET A 23 10.20 9.35 5.81
C MET A 23 11.18 8.98 4.71
N GLN A 24 11.88 7.86 4.88
CA GLN A 24 12.79 7.30 3.91
C GLN A 24 12.44 5.85 3.64
N ILE A 25 12.59 5.44 2.39
CA ILE A 25 12.50 4.06 1.95
C ILE A 25 13.89 3.72 1.37
N PRO A 26 14.74 3.07 2.18
CA PRO A 26 16.07 2.65 1.76
C PRO A 26 16.00 1.63 0.62
N ASP A 27 17.08 1.52 -0.13
CA ASP A 27 17.18 0.50 -1.19
C ASP A 27 17.26 -0.90 -0.55
N GLY A 28 16.42 -1.81 -1.01
CA GLY A 28 16.36 -3.19 -0.54
C GLY A 28 15.61 -3.42 0.77
N GLU A 29 14.89 -2.43 1.28
CA GLU A 29 14.07 -2.58 2.49
C GLU A 29 12.58 -2.64 2.21
N VAL A 30 11.84 -3.23 3.15
CA VAL A 30 10.39 -3.15 3.26
C VAL A 30 10.05 -2.12 4.33
N VAL A 31 9.42 -1.04 3.92
CA VAL A 31 8.92 0.00 4.83
C VAL A 31 7.40 -0.07 4.90
N ALA A 32 6.85 -0.21 6.10
CA ALA A 32 5.42 -0.19 6.34
C ALA A 32 4.92 1.20 6.74
N VAL A 33 3.74 1.58 6.26
CA VAL A 33 2.98 2.75 6.76
C VAL A 33 1.64 2.26 7.26
N LEU A 34 1.47 2.31 8.57
CA LEU A 34 0.24 1.98 9.27
C LEU A 34 -0.60 3.23 9.49
N GLY A 35 -1.89 3.05 9.66
CA GLY A 35 -2.79 4.15 10.00
C GLY A 35 -4.25 3.80 9.73
N SER A 36 -5.15 4.50 10.42
CA SER A 36 -6.60 4.37 10.24
C SER A 36 -7.06 4.90 8.86
N ASN A 37 -8.32 4.66 8.53
CA ASN A 37 -8.93 5.28 7.35
C ASN A 37 -8.95 6.80 7.52
N GLY A 38 -8.50 7.51 6.46
CA GLY A 38 -8.38 8.98 6.51
C GLY A 38 -7.05 9.50 7.07
N ALA A 39 -6.14 8.64 7.57
CA ALA A 39 -4.84 9.06 8.09
C ALA A 39 -3.91 9.74 7.05
N GLY A 40 -4.20 9.63 5.74
CA GLY A 40 -3.39 10.23 4.69
C GLY A 40 -2.61 9.22 3.84
N LYS A 41 -2.70 7.91 4.13
CA LYS A 41 -1.94 6.83 3.47
C LYS A 41 -2.04 6.85 1.94
N SER A 42 -3.25 6.83 1.39
CA SER A 42 -3.45 6.87 -0.06
C SER A 42 -3.01 8.21 -0.69
N THR A 43 -3.05 9.31 0.09
CA THR A 43 -2.51 10.62 -0.36
C THR A 43 -0.99 10.55 -0.51
N LEU A 44 -0.31 9.92 0.43
CA LEU A 44 1.12 9.68 0.37
C LEU A 44 1.49 8.90 -0.90
N LEU A 45 0.82 7.77 -1.15
CA LEU A 45 1.06 6.95 -2.34
C LEU A 45 0.75 7.69 -3.64
N ARG A 46 -0.34 8.47 -3.69
CA ARG A 46 -0.69 9.30 -4.85
C ARG A 46 0.38 10.34 -5.14
N THR A 47 0.98 10.91 -4.11
CA THR A 47 2.06 11.88 -4.26
C THR A 47 3.30 11.23 -4.86
N ILE A 48 3.71 10.08 -4.32
CA ILE A 48 4.89 9.34 -4.80
C ILE A 48 4.69 8.83 -6.23
N SER A 49 3.51 8.29 -6.54
CA SER A 49 3.21 7.71 -7.86
C SER A 49 2.90 8.74 -8.96
N GLY A 50 2.86 10.04 -8.61
CA GLY A 50 2.53 11.11 -9.55
C GLY A 50 1.05 11.21 -9.92
N THR A 51 0.16 10.50 -9.20
CA THR A 51 -1.30 10.51 -9.47
C THR A 51 -2.05 11.58 -8.69
N LEU A 52 -1.40 12.32 -7.79
CA LEU A 52 -2.02 13.29 -6.89
C LEU A 52 -2.91 14.31 -7.63
N ARG A 53 -2.39 14.89 -8.73
CA ARG A 53 -3.12 15.88 -9.54
C ARG A 53 -4.39 15.33 -10.19
N LEU A 54 -4.41 14.04 -10.54
CA LEU A 54 -5.61 13.38 -11.09
C LEU A 54 -6.76 13.34 -10.07
N HIS A 55 -6.41 13.42 -8.78
CA HIS A 55 -7.36 13.48 -7.67
C HIS A 55 -7.56 14.90 -7.11
N ARG A 56 -7.13 15.96 -7.85
CA ARG A 56 -7.25 17.37 -7.45
C ARG A 56 -6.46 17.72 -6.17
N GLY A 57 -5.42 16.94 -5.87
CA GLY A 57 -4.48 17.24 -4.78
C GLY A 57 -3.31 18.08 -5.26
N ARG A 58 -2.71 18.82 -4.33
CA ARG A 58 -1.56 19.70 -4.55
C ARG A 58 -0.55 19.53 -3.44
N ILE A 59 0.74 19.52 -3.78
CA ILE A 59 1.83 19.66 -2.84
C ILE A 59 1.96 21.15 -2.51
N ASP A 60 1.85 21.51 -1.24
CA ASP A 60 1.99 22.89 -0.77
C ASP A 60 3.41 23.18 -0.29
N ALA A 61 4.08 22.19 0.33
CA ALA A 61 5.47 22.28 0.77
C ALA A 61 6.10 20.89 0.84
N GLY A 62 7.41 20.87 0.99
CA GLY A 62 8.21 19.64 1.06
C GLY A 62 8.56 19.06 -0.29
N SER A 63 9.16 17.88 -0.27
CA SER A 63 9.63 17.21 -1.49
C SER A 63 9.45 15.70 -1.41
N VAL A 64 9.35 15.06 -2.59
CA VAL A 64 9.42 13.62 -2.78
C VAL A 64 10.47 13.32 -3.84
N ARG A 65 11.52 12.59 -3.48
CA ARG A 65 12.66 12.34 -4.35
C ARG A 65 12.95 10.84 -4.48
N PHE A 66 13.31 10.41 -5.67
CA PHE A 66 13.87 9.08 -5.92
C PHE A 66 15.29 9.24 -6.45
N GLY A 67 16.28 8.95 -5.60
CA GLY A 67 17.66 9.40 -5.82
C GLY A 67 17.70 10.93 -5.95
N ASP A 68 18.30 11.41 -7.04
CA ASP A 68 18.37 12.85 -7.32
C ASP A 68 17.16 13.41 -8.07
N VAL A 69 16.18 12.58 -8.39
CA VAL A 69 15.01 12.97 -9.21
C VAL A 69 13.83 13.37 -8.33
N ASP A 70 13.34 14.61 -8.48
CA ASP A 70 12.08 15.04 -7.88
C ASP A 70 10.88 14.34 -8.55
N LEU A 71 10.05 13.66 -7.75
CA LEU A 71 8.82 13.00 -8.21
C LEU A 71 7.59 13.91 -8.13
N GLY A 72 7.60 14.95 -7.31
CA GLY A 72 6.45 15.82 -7.05
C GLY A 72 5.90 16.54 -8.30
N SER A 73 6.76 16.72 -9.30
CA SER A 73 6.41 17.33 -10.57
C SER A 73 6.14 16.34 -11.72
N ARG A 74 6.36 15.03 -11.48
CA ARG A 74 6.28 13.99 -12.52
C ARG A 74 4.85 13.48 -12.73
N ASP A 75 4.58 13.06 -13.97
CA ASP A 75 3.38 12.29 -14.30
C ASP A 75 3.58 10.78 -13.94
N PRO A 76 2.48 10.01 -13.83
CA PRO A 76 2.58 8.59 -13.46
C PRO A 76 3.45 7.77 -14.43
N GLY A 77 3.38 8.07 -15.74
CA GLY A 77 4.17 7.36 -16.74
C GLY A 77 5.67 7.62 -16.59
N GLN A 78 6.06 8.85 -16.21
CA GLN A 78 7.44 9.20 -15.90
C GLN A 78 7.93 8.47 -14.64
N THR A 79 7.10 8.43 -13.60
CA THR A 79 7.39 7.76 -12.33
C THR A 79 7.61 6.27 -12.53
N VAL A 80 6.75 5.61 -13.31
CA VAL A 80 6.92 4.18 -13.67
C VAL A 80 8.22 3.94 -14.45
N ARG A 81 8.58 4.82 -15.39
CA ARG A 81 9.85 4.70 -16.14
C ARG A 81 11.10 4.83 -15.26
N LEU A 82 11.01 5.54 -14.15
CA LEU A 82 12.08 5.62 -13.16
C LEU A 82 12.20 4.34 -12.31
N GLY A 83 11.17 3.49 -12.33
CA GLY A 83 11.12 2.23 -11.59
C GLY A 83 10.30 2.31 -10.30
N VAL A 84 9.48 3.35 -10.10
CA VAL A 84 8.54 3.46 -8.98
C VAL A 84 7.15 3.06 -9.48
N VAL A 85 6.62 1.93 -9.01
CA VAL A 85 5.37 1.33 -9.53
C VAL A 85 4.40 1.11 -8.40
N GLN A 86 3.14 1.49 -8.59
CA GLN A 86 2.07 1.31 -7.60
C GLN A 86 1.12 0.18 -7.97
N VAL A 87 0.76 -0.63 -6.97
CA VAL A 87 -0.43 -1.48 -6.95
C VAL A 87 -1.48 -0.73 -6.11
N PRO A 88 -2.48 -0.11 -6.73
CA PRO A 88 -3.48 0.66 -6.00
C PRO A 88 -4.49 -0.25 -5.29
N GLU A 89 -5.15 0.29 -4.26
CA GLU A 89 -6.26 -0.33 -3.57
C GLU A 89 -7.36 -0.81 -4.54
N GLY A 90 -8.01 -1.91 -4.18
CA GLY A 90 -9.10 -2.50 -4.97
C GLY A 90 -8.62 -3.25 -6.20
N ARG A 91 -7.36 -3.72 -6.21
CA ARG A 91 -6.75 -4.61 -7.21
C ARG A 91 -6.61 -3.98 -8.61
N ARG A 92 -7.60 -3.24 -9.08
CA ARG A 92 -7.65 -2.48 -10.35
C ARG A 92 -7.14 -3.30 -11.55
N ILE A 93 -7.51 -4.58 -11.62
CA ILE A 93 -7.20 -5.45 -12.78
C ILE A 93 -8.11 -5.13 -13.97
N PHE A 94 -7.67 -5.47 -15.16
CA PHE A 94 -8.51 -5.40 -16.35
C PHE A 94 -9.36 -6.68 -16.45
N GLY A 95 -10.54 -6.67 -15.85
CA GLY A 95 -11.38 -7.87 -15.67
C GLY A 95 -11.79 -8.56 -16.99
N ARG A 96 -11.91 -7.80 -18.09
CA ARG A 96 -12.25 -8.34 -19.43
C ARG A 96 -11.06 -8.97 -20.15
N LEU A 97 -9.83 -8.61 -19.76
CA LEU A 97 -8.61 -9.18 -20.29
C LEU A 97 -8.28 -10.49 -19.58
N THR A 98 -7.56 -11.37 -20.24
CA THR A 98 -7.00 -12.59 -19.66
C THR A 98 -5.90 -12.25 -18.65
N VAL A 99 -5.47 -13.23 -17.87
CA VAL A 99 -4.30 -13.10 -16.96
C VAL A 99 -3.07 -12.68 -17.76
N GLU A 100 -2.78 -13.38 -18.87
CA GLU A 100 -1.63 -13.06 -19.71
C GLU A 100 -1.70 -11.65 -20.28
N GLU A 101 -2.87 -11.21 -20.77
CA GLU A 101 -3.06 -9.85 -21.30
C GLU A 101 -2.90 -8.79 -20.20
N ASN A 102 -3.38 -9.03 -18.98
CA ASN A 102 -3.13 -8.17 -17.83
C ASN A 102 -1.62 -8.03 -17.55
N LEU A 103 -0.88 -9.14 -17.53
CA LEU A 103 0.56 -9.12 -17.31
C LEU A 103 1.27 -8.35 -18.44
N ARG A 104 0.92 -8.63 -19.69
CA ARG A 104 1.49 -7.91 -20.85
C ARG A 104 1.25 -6.41 -20.77
N ALA A 105 0.07 -5.98 -20.30
CA ALA A 105 -0.24 -4.57 -20.10
C ALA A 105 0.73 -3.91 -19.09
N GLY A 106 1.10 -4.60 -17.99
CA GLY A 106 2.09 -4.13 -17.03
C GLY A 106 3.49 -3.90 -17.64
N GLY A 107 3.86 -4.73 -18.62
CA GLY A 107 5.15 -4.63 -19.31
C GLY A 107 5.18 -3.65 -20.50
N MET A 108 4.11 -2.89 -20.80
CA MET A 108 4.05 -2.05 -22.02
C MET A 108 5.10 -0.94 -22.03
N GLY A 109 5.49 -0.41 -20.88
CA GLY A 109 6.53 0.63 -20.75
C GLY A 109 7.94 0.16 -21.08
N ASN A 110 8.20 -1.14 -21.05
CA ASN A 110 9.50 -1.72 -21.34
C ASN A 110 9.58 -2.12 -22.83
N ARG A 111 10.62 -1.66 -23.54
CA ARG A 111 10.84 -1.97 -24.97
C ARG A 111 11.64 -3.26 -25.18
N ASP A 112 12.38 -3.72 -24.17
CA ASP A 112 13.19 -4.94 -24.25
C ASP A 112 12.29 -6.18 -24.13
N LYS A 113 12.20 -6.96 -25.21
CA LYS A 113 11.44 -8.21 -25.26
C LYS A 113 12.00 -9.28 -24.31
N ALA A 114 13.33 -9.38 -24.20
CA ALA A 114 13.96 -10.35 -23.33
C ALA A 114 13.72 -10.01 -21.85
N ALA A 115 13.78 -8.73 -21.47
CA ALA A 115 13.44 -8.28 -20.12
C ALA A 115 11.97 -8.57 -19.78
N LYS A 116 11.03 -8.37 -20.72
CA LYS A 116 9.62 -8.74 -20.50
C LYS A 116 9.44 -10.25 -20.28
N ALA A 117 10.11 -11.09 -21.08
CA ALA A 117 10.03 -12.53 -20.94
C ALA A 117 10.59 -12.97 -19.56
N ARG A 118 11.71 -12.39 -19.13
CA ARG A 118 12.27 -12.66 -17.79
C ARG A 118 11.30 -12.22 -16.67
N ALA A 119 10.70 -11.03 -16.78
CA ALA A 119 9.73 -10.55 -15.82
C ALA A 119 8.50 -11.45 -15.74
N GLN A 120 7.98 -11.91 -16.89
CA GLN A 120 6.84 -12.83 -16.93
C GLN A 120 7.17 -14.20 -16.34
N ALA A 121 8.36 -14.73 -16.61
CA ALA A 121 8.81 -15.99 -16.02
C ALA A 121 8.89 -15.89 -14.50
N ARG A 122 9.47 -14.80 -13.98
CA ARG A 122 9.55 -14.49 -12.55
C ARG A 122 8.15 -14.38 -11.90
N VAL A 123 7.19 -13.71 -12.57
CA VAL A 123 5.81 -13.61 -12.08
C VAL A 123 5.15 -14.99 -12.02
N TYR A 124 5.34 -15.84 -13.02
CA TYR A 124 4.77 -17.19 -13.03
C TYR A 124 5.44 -18.15 -12.04
N GLU A 125 6.71 -17.94 -11.72
CA GLU A 125 7.41 -18.65 -10.64
C GLU A 125 6.85 -18.25 -9.27
N MET A 126 6.65 -16.96 -9.04
CA MET A 126 6.09 -16.41 -7.80
C MET A 126 4.61 -16.75 -7.62
N PHE A 127 3.85 -16.80 -8.73
CA PHE A 127 2.42 -17.06 -8.74
C PHE A 127 2.05 -18.18 -9.73
N PRO A 128 2.31 -19.48 -9.41
CA PRO A 128 2.03 -20.60 -10.32
C PRO A 128 0.58 -20.64 -10.81
N VAL A 129 -0.38 -20.28 -9.95
CA VAL A 129 -1.81 -20.19 -10.27
C VAL A 129 -2.10 -19.24 -11.44
N LEU A 130 -1.32 -18.16 -11.60
CA LEU A 130 -1.49 -17.25 -12.73
C LEU A 130 -1.02 -17.88 -14.05
N LYS A 131 -0.03 -18.76 -14.00
CA LYS A 131 0.42 -19.52 -15.17
C LYS A 131 -0.63 -20.54 -15.60
N GLU A 132 -1.18 -21.30 -14.65
CA GLU A 132 -2.23 -22.29 -14.89
C GLU A 132 -3.49 -21.66 -15.48
N ARG A 133 -3.80 -20.42 -15.08
CA ARG A 133 -4.98 -19.67 -15.50
C ARG A 133 -4.68 -18.56 -16.51
N SER A 134 -3.55 -18.66 -17.24
CA SER A 134 -3.06 -17.60 -18.14
C SER A 134 -4.08 -17.12 -19.18
N SER A 135 -4.90 -18.04 -19.72
CA SER A 135 -5.97 -17.75 -20.67
C SER A 135 -7.32 -17.36 -20.03
N GLN A 136 -7.45 -17.45 -18.70
CA GLN A 136 -8.70 -17.10 -18.00
C GLN A 136 -8.84 -15.58 -17.87
N ARG A 137 -10.08 -15.07 -18.00
CA ARG A 137 -10.37 -13.64 -17.79
C ARG A 137 -10.17 -13.26 -16.33
N GLY A 138 -9.56 -12.09 -16.08
CA GLY A 138 -9.29 -11.59 -14.72
C GLY A 138 -10.52 -11.51 -13.82
N ALA A 139 -11.69 -11.16 -14.37
CA ALA A 139 -12.93 -11.10 -13.60
C ALA A 139 -13.39 -12.46 -13.02
N LEU A 140 -12.91 -13.57 -13.56
CA LEU A 140 -13.28 -14.93 -13.12
C LEU A 140 -12.32 -15.49 -12.06
N LEU A 141 -11.30 -14.76 -11.69
CA LEU A 141 -10.37 -15.12 -10.62
C LEU A 141 -10.99 -14.84 -9.24
N SER A 142 -10.59 -15.62 -8.24
CA SER A 142 -10.90 -15.32 -6.84
C SER A 142 -10.25 -14.01 -6.38
N GLY A 143 -10.71 -13.44 -5.28
CA GLY A 143 -10.17 -12.19 -4.76
C GLY A 143 -8.66 -12.22 -4.49
N GLY A 144 -8.14 -13.33 -3.97
CA GLY A 144 -6.71 -13.52 -3.75
C GLY A 144 -5.92 -13.62 -5.06
N GLU A 145 -6.44 -14.37 -6.03
CA GLU A 145 -5.82 -14.50 -7.36
C GLU A 145 -5.81 -13.16 -8.13
N GLN A 146 -6.88 -12.35 -7.97
CA GLN A 146 -6.93 -11.00 -8.53
C GLN A 146 -5.86 -10.10 -7.89
N GLN A 147 -5.60 -10.24 -6.59
CA GLN A 147 -4.55 -9.50 -5.90
C GLN A 147 -3.15 -9.94 -6.40
N MET A 148 -2.94 -11.25 -6.53
CA MET A 148 -1.70 -11.79 -7.12
C MET A 148 -1.50 -11.28 -8.55
N LEU A 149 -2.58 -11.21 -9.36
CA LEU A 149 -2.53 -10.66 -10.71
C LEU A 149 -2.20 -9.16 -10.71
N ALA A 150 -2.74 -8.38 -9.78
CA ALA A 150 -2.44 -6.96 -9.65
C ALA A 150 -0.95 -6.72 -9.31
N ILE A 151 -0.42 -7.49 -8.36
CA ILE A 151 1.01 -7.45 -7.99
C ILE A 151 1.86 -7.94 -9.17
N GLY A 152 1.52 -9.08 -9.77
CA GLY A 152 2.22 -9.63 -10.94
C GLY A 152 2.29 -8.63 -12.10
N ARG A 153 1.19 -7.93 -12.39
CA ARG A 153 1.15 -6.87 -13.40
C ARG A 153 2.12 -5.73 -13.09
N ALA A 154 2.24 -5.33 -11.84
CA ALA A 154 3.20 -4.30 -11.44
C ALA A 154 4.66 -4.79 -11.60
N LEU A 155 4.94 -6.05 -11.26
CA LEU A 155 6.26 -6.66 -11.39
C LEU A 155 6.72 -6.76 -12.85
N MET A 156 5.80 -6.82 -13.82
CA MET A 156 6.14 -6.79 -15.25
C MET A 156 6.88 -5.52 -15.68
N ALA A 157 6.76 -4.44 -14.92
CA ALA A 157 7.51 -3.20 -15.14
C ALA A 157 8.95 -3.28 -14.58
N SER A 158 9.33 -4.36 -13.89
CA SER A 158 10.62 -4.53 -13.21
C SER A 158 10.93 -3.37 -12.24
N PRO A 159 10.07 -3.14 -11.23
CA PRO A 159 10.20 -2.00 -10.34
C PRO A 159 11.48 -2.06 -9.49
N LYS A 160 12.04 -0.88 -9.20
CA LYS A 160 13.06 -0.68 -8.15
C LYS A 160 12.38 -0.45 -6.80
N VAL A 161 11.24 0.25 -6.82
CA VAL A 161 10.38 0.48 -5.66
C VAL A 161 8.95 0.09 -6.02
N LEU A 162 8.36 -0.80 -5.24
CA LEU A 162 6.97 -1.22 -5.36
C LEU A 162 6.15 -0.58 -4.24
N LEU A 163 5.11 0.16 -4.62
CA LEU A 163 4.16 0.77 -3.70
C LEU A 163 2.92 -0.11 -3.63
N LEU A 164 2.57 -0.62 -2.46
CA LEU A 164 1.40 -1.48 -2.22
C LEU A 164 0.37 -0.73 -1.36
N ASP A 165 -0.84 -0.55 -1.88
CA ASP A 165 -1.94 0.16 -1.21
C ASP A 165 -2.97 -0.86 -0.69
N GLU A 166 -2.93 -1.16 0.59
CA GLU A 166 -3.80 -2.09 1.32
C GLU A 166 -3.98 -3.45 0.59
N PRO A 167 -2.87 -4.15 0.27
CA PRO A 167 -2.95 -5.37 -0.52
C PRO A 167 -3.69 -6.53 0.19
N SER A 168 -3.88 -6.46 1.51
CA SER A 168 -4.59 -7.48 2.28
C SER A 168 -6.09 -7.23 2.40
N LEU A 169 -6.59 -6.05 1.98
CA LEU A 169 -7.97 -5.63 2.21
C LEU A 169 -8.99 -6.59 1.58
N GLY A 170 -9.93 -7.07 2.42
CA GLY A 170 -11.02 -7.95 1.99
C GLY A 170 -10.56 -9.34 1.55
N LEU A 171 -9.41 -9.80 2.02
CA LEU A 171 -8.89 -11.15 1.79
C LEU A 171 -9.07 -12.06 3.01
N ALA A 172 -9.19 -13.36 2.76
CA ALA A 172 -9.21 -14.36 3.82
C ALA A 172 -7.85 -14.42 4.54
N PRO A 173 -7.80 -14.76 5.85
CA PRO A 173 -6.56 -14.77 6.64
C PRO A 173 -5.41 -15.57 6.02
N ARG A 174 -5.71 -16.72 5.43
CA ARG A 174 -4.71 -17.54 4.73
C ARG A 174 -4.07 -16.81 3.54
N ILE A 175 -4.87 -16.04 2.80
CA ILE A 175 -4.37 -15.28 1.65
C ILE A 175 -3.54 -14.07 2.11
N ILE A 176 -3.91 -13.46 3.23
CA ILE A 176 -3.13 -12.36 3.84
C ILE A 176 -1.70 -12.86 4.15
N GLY A 177 -1.56 -14.05 4.76
CA GLY A 177 -0.25 -14.66 5.00
C GLY A 177 0.54 -14.87 3.70
N GLN A 178 -0.09 -15.39 2.65
CA GLN A 178 0.54 -15.57 1.36
C GLN A 178 1.00 -14.23 0.72
N ILE A 179 0.22 -13.16 0.87
CA ILE A 179 0.65 -11.83 0.39
C ILE A 179 1.87 -11.33 1.17
N GLY A 180 1.94 -11.57 2.48
CA GLY A 180 3.14 -11.26 3.28
C GLY A 180 4.39 -12.00 2.78
N GLU A 181 4.28 -13.31 2.52
CA GLU A 181 5.36 -14.12 1.94
C GLU A 181 5.79 -13.58 0.56
N VAL A 182 4.83 -13.18 -0.27
CA VAL A 182 5.09 -12.57 -1.58
C VAL A 182 5.85 -11.24 -1.45
N VAL A 183 5.47 -10.38 -0.50
CA VAL A 183 6.17 -9.11 -0.24
C VAL A 183 7.61 -9.37 0.15
N ALA A 184 7.85 -10.30 1.07
CA ALA A 184 9.18 -10.70 1.49
C ALA A 184 10.01 -11.27 0.33
N GLU A 185 9.41 -12.07 -0.57
CA GLU A 185 10.07 -12.62 -1.75
C GLU A 185 10.44 -11.52 -2.75
N ILE A 186 9.53 -10.58 -3.03
CA ILE A 186 9.78 -9.43 -3.91
C ILE A 186 10.98 -8.63 -3.39
N ASN A 187 11.02 -8.40 -2.09
CA ASN A 187 12.12 -7.68 -1.46
C ASN A 187 13.45 -8.45 -1.54
N ARG A 188 13.44 -9.75 -1.21
CA ARG A 188 14.63 -10.64 -1.33
C ARG A 188 15.21 -10.65 -2.73
N GLN A 189 14.40 -10.42 -3.75
CA GLN A 189 14.83 -10.30 -5.14
C GLN A 189 15.34 -8.88 -5.49
N GLY A 190 15.51 -7.98 -4.51
CA GLY A 190 16.13 -6.67 -4.65
C GLY A 190 15.17 -5.52 -4.98
N THR A 191 13.85 -5.70 -4.86
CA THR A 191 12.89 -4.61 -5.02
C THR A 191 12.58 -4.02 -3.64
N SER A 192 12.76 -2.72 -3.43
CA SER A 192 12.30 -2.04 -2.21
C SER A 192 10.78 -1.97 -2.21
N VAL A 193 10.15 -2.08 -1.03
CA VAL A 193 8.69 -2.06 -0.93
C VAL A 193 8.24 -0.99 0.05
N LEU A 194 7.31 -0.14 -0.36
CA LEU A 194 6.51 0.68 0.54
C LEU A 194 5.13 0.04 0.66
N LEU A 195 4.86 -0.54 1.83
CA LEU A 195 3.63 -1.25 2.14
C LEU A 195 2.73 -0.38 3.00
N VAL A 196 1.65 0.10 2.43
CA VAL A 196 0.60 0.82 3.16
C VAL A 196 -0.47 -0.18 3.57
N GLU A 197 -0.77 -0.28 4.86
CA GLU A 197 -1.68 -1.28 5.40
C GLU A 197 -2.47 -0.78 6.61
N GLN A 198 -3.63 -1.39 6.79
CA GLN A 198 -4.39 -1.32 8.03
C GLN A 198 -4.16 -2.58 8.89
N ASN A 199 -3.82 -3.70 8.28
CA ASN A 199 -3.47 -4.94 8.97
C ASN A 199 -2.02 -4.86 9.50
N ALA A 200 -1.87 -4.36 10.74
CA ALA A 200 -0.56 -4.17 11.35
C ALA A 200 0.19 -5.50 11.56
N THR A 201 -0.51 -6.59 11.90
CA THR A 201 0.12 -7.89 12.10
C THR A 201 0.88 -8.35 10.85
N MET A 202 0.24 -8.26 9.69
CA MET A 202 0.87 -8.64 8.43
C MET A 202 2.00 -7.65 8.07
N ALA A 203 1.73 -6.35 8.17
CA ALA A 203 2.69 -5.31 7.77
C ALA A 203 3.96 -5.35 8.61
N LEU A 204 3.83 -5.39 9.95
CA LEU A 204 4.97 -5.45 10.88
C LEU A 204 5.71 -6.79 10.81
N GLY A 205 5.03 -7.86 10.39
CA GLY A 205 5.64 -9.18 10.21
C GLY A 205 6.62 -9.28 9.04
N VAL A 206 6.55 -8.34 8.08
CA VAL A 206 7.37 -8.36 6.86
C VAL A 206 8.24 -7.12 6.69
N ALA A 207 8.00 -6.05 7.44
CA ALA A 207 8.72 -4.78 7.32
C ALA A 207 9.99 -4.75 8.16
N ASP A 208 11.00 -4.03 7.67
CA ASP A 208 12.21 -3.66 8.41
C ASP A 208 11.94 -2.45 9.29
N THR A 209 11.33 -1.41 8.70
CA THR A 209 10.99 -0.15 9.35
C THR A 209 9.50 0.13 9.17
N ALA A 210 8.87 0.75 10.17
CA ALA A 210 7.48 1.15 10.07
C ALA A 210 7.24 2.58 10.58
N PHE A 211 6.22 3.20 10.00
CA PHE A 211 5.69 4.51 10.35
C PHE A 211 4.21 4.38 10.66
N VAL A 212 3.75 5.02 11.73
CA VAL A 212 2.33 5.17 12.02
C VAL A 212 1.91 6.57 11.59
N LEU A 213 0.98 6.62 10.65
CA LEU A 213 0.41 7.87 10.15
C LEU A 213 -0.94 8.10 10.83
N ASP A 214 -1.08 9.25 11.46
CA ASP A 214 -2.34 9.68 12.08
C ASP A 214 -2.66 11.12 11.68
N VAL A 215 -3.88 11.35 11.21
CA VAL A 215 -4.42 12.66 10.77
C VAL A 215 -3.42 13.48 9.93
N GLY A 216 -2.70 12.80 9.03
CA GLY A 216 -1.74 13.42 8.10
C GLY A 216 -0.35 13.67 8.65
N GLU A 217 -0.02 13.21 9.85
CA GLU A 217 1.28 13.34 10.50
C GLU A 217 1.87 11.96 10.84
N VAL A 218 3.18 11.85 10.93
CA VAL A 218 3.85 10.67 11.47
C VAL A 218 3.83 10.75 12.98
N SER A 219 3.05 9.89 13.63
CA SER A 219 2.94 9.83 15.10
C SER A 219 4.04 8.98 15.72
N LEU A 220 4.37 7.84 15.09
CA LEU A 220 5.41 6.91 15.55
C LEU A 220 6.24 6.45 14.36
N SER A 221 7.52 6.19 14.60
CA SER A 221 8.41 5.56 13.63
C SER A 221 9.52 4.78 14.31
N GLY A 222 10.00 3.72 13.68
CA GLY A 222 11.09 2.89 14.22
C GLY A 222 11.20 1.56 13.51
N SER A 223 12.01 0.65 14.04
CA SER A 223 12.04 -0.72 13.52
C SER A 223 10.68 -1.37 13.70
N ALA A 224 10.24 -2.16 12.70
CA ALA A 224 8.95 -2.84 12.76
C ALA A 224 8.83 -3.74 14.00
N ARG A 225 9.95 -4.35 14.39
CA ARG A 225 10.02 -5.21 15.59
C ARG A 225 9.77 -4.43 16.89
N GLU A 226 10.36 -3.24 17.04
CA GLU A 226 10.15 -2.41 18.23
C GLU A 226 8.73 -1.88 18.28
N LEU A 227 8.21 -1.36 17.14
CA LEU A 227 6.84 -0.86 17.05
C LEU A 227 5.80 -1.95 17.36
N ALA A 228 6.02 -3.19 16.93
CA ALA A 228 5.14 -4.31 17.27
C ALA A 228 5.02 -4.59 18.78
N GLN A 229 5.99 -4.12 19.59
CA GLN A 229 6.02 -4.29 21.05
C GLN A 229 5.49 -3.07 21.81
N THR A 230 5.19 -1.96 21.15
CA THR A 230 4.67 -0.77 21.82
C THR A 230 3.20 -0.95 22.19
N ASP A 231 2.83 -0.54 23.41
CA ASP A 231 1.45 -0.63 23.91
C ASP A 231 0.45 0.11 23.02
N GLU A 232 0.89 1.20 22.40
CA GLU A 232 0.06 2.00 21.52
C GLU A 232 -0.31 1.23 20.24
N VAL A 233 0.67 0.62 19.56
CA VAL A 233 0.45 -0.19 18.37
C VAL A 233 -0.34 -1.46 18.71
N GLN A 234 -0.06 -2.08 19.86
CA GLN A 234 -0.80 -3.26 20.31
C GLN A 234 -2.27 -2.95 20.54
N ARG A 235 -2.59 -1.87 21.23
CA ARG A 235 -3.99 -1.47 21.49
C ARG A 235 -4.74 -1.03 20.24
N LEU A 236 -4.11 -0.20 19.39
CA LEU A 236 -4.81 0.43 18.26
C LEU A 236 -4.90 -0.50 17.04
N TYR A 237 -3.93 -1.38 16.85
CA TYR A 237 -3.79 -2.12 15.59
C TYR A 237 -3.67 -3.64 15.73
N LEU A 238 -3.27 -4.18 16.89
CA LEU A 238 -3.07 -5.62 17.09
C LEU A 238 -4.17 -6.28 17.93
N GLY A 239 -5.14 -5.51 18.44
CA GLY A 239 -6.34 -6.03 19.10
C GLY A 239 -6.05 -6.76 20.43
N HIS A 240 -4.95 -6.44 21.10
CA HIS A 240 -4.75 -6.90 22.46
C HIS A 240 -5.57 -6.02 23.41
N ASP A 241 -6.86 -6.36 23.56
CA ASP A 241 -7.63 -5.98 24.72
C ASP A 241 -6.95 -6.62 25.94
N THR A 242 -6.17 -5.83 26.69
CA THR A 242 -5.93 -6.15 28.07
C THR A 242 -7.29 -6.04 28.74
N ASP A 243 -7.92 -7.17 29.04
CA ASP A 243 -9.06 -7.30 29.94
C ASP A 243 -8.75 -6.56 31.25
N GLN A 244 -9.06 -5.27 31.28
CA GLN A 244 -9.37 -4.59 32.53
C GLN A 244 -10.90 -4.62 32.64
N PRO A 245 -11.45 -5.28 33.63
CA PRO A 245 -12.88 -5.24 33.88
C PRO A 245 -13.27 -3.79 34.13
N HIS A 246 -14.03 -3.20 33.22
CA HIS A 246 -14.69 -1.93 33.47
C HIS A 246 -15.55 -2.07 34.70
N ALA A 247 -15.15 -1.41 35.80
CA ALA A 247 -16.00 -1.23 36.94
C ALA A 247 -17.31 -0.58 36.46
N PRO A 248 -18.50 -1.07 36.89
CA PRO A 248 -19.75 -0.51 36.44
C PRO A 248 -19.88 0.90 36.97
N THR A 249 -19.86 1.88 36.09
CA THR A 249 -20.25 3.25 36.41
C THR A 249 -21.74 3.23 36.73
N THR A 250 -22.07 3.26 38.01
CA THR A 250 -23.38 3.52 38.56
C THR A 250 -23.85 4.92 38.12
N GLY A 251 -24.97 4.97 37.43
CA GLY A 251 -25.83 6.14 37.40
C GLY A 251 -25.73 7.05 36.18
N ALA A 252 -26.37 6.69 35.09
CA ALA A 252 -26.92 7.68 34.16
C ALA A 252 -28.31 7.22 33.71
N ALA A 253 -29.30 8.06 34.01
CA ALA A 253 -30.70 7.85 33.77
C ALA A 253 -31.01 7.53 32.28
N ARG A 254 -31.81 6.48 32.06
CA ARG A 254 -32.42 6.16 30.77
C ARG A 254 -33.29 7.36 30.31
N ARG A 255 -32.87 8.04 29.26
CA ARG A 255 -33.72 8.93 28.48
C ARG A 255 -34.51 8.08 27.47
N THR A 256 -35.80 7.89 27.74
CA THR A 256 -36.73 7.31 26.80
C THR A 256 -37.00 8.30 25.64
N LEU A 257 -36.70 7.86 24.43
CA LEU A 257 -37.10 8.60 23.23
C LEU A 257 -38.60 8.46 23.04
N SER A 258 -39.33 9.57 22.99
CA SER A 258 -40.73 9.63 22.66
C SER A 258 -40.98 9.25 21.19
N ARG A 259 -41.96 8.36 20.95
CA ARG A 259 -42.39 7.96 19.61
C ARG A 259 -43.00 9.18 18.88
N TRP A 260 -42.60 9.34 17.65
CA TRP A 260 -43.32 10.20 16.71
C TRP A 260 -44.60 9.44 16.25
N THR A 261 -45.75 10.03 16.49
CA THR A 261 -47.00 9.60 15.91
C THR A 261 -47.45 10.67 14.92
N ALA A 262 -47.83 10.20 13.71
CA ALA A 262 -48.53 10.81 12.57
C ALA A 262 -47.82 11.96 11.87
#